data_762d049812a10e3426337b2cd3778ff7
#
_entry.id   762d049812a10e3426337b2cd3778ff7
#
_cell.length_a   1.000
_cell.length_b   1.000
_cell.length_c   1.000
_cell.angle_alpha   90.00
_cell.angle_beta   90.00
_cell.angle_gamma   90.00
#
_symmetry.space_group_name_H-M   'P 1'
#
loop_
_entity.id
_entity.type
_entity.pdbx_description
1 polymer ?
#
loop_
_entity_poly.entity_id
_entity_poly.type
_entity_poly.pdbx_seq_one_letter_code
_entity_poly.pdbx_strand_id
1 'polypeptide(L)'
;MIQIRQGVFETNSSSTHALAICTQEEWDKLQSGEYLVNEWDITELISKDDPKSINDPDDFNSRYSTYDELYDHSSYEFFTRHFTSPSGDQMVAWGFYGYDY
;
A
#
# COMPACT_ATOMS: atom_id res chain seq x y z
N MET A 1 3.61 1.52 -11.96
CA MET A 1 2.79 2.09 -10.88
C MET A 1 3.08 3.57 -10.72
N ILE A 2 2.03 4.37 -10.57
CA ILE A 2 2.16 5.79 -10.30
C ILE A 2 2.16 5.97 -8.79
N GLN A 3 3.08 6.77 -8.30
CA GLN A 3 3.23 6.96 -6.87
C GLN A 3 2.94 8.40 -6.47
N ILE A 4 2.17 8.55 -5.40
CA ILE A 4 1.95 9.82 -4.75
C ILE A 4 2.45 9.69 -3.32
N ARG A 5 3.27 10.60 -2.88
CA ARG A 5 3.87 10.53 -1.57
C ARG A 5 2.84 10.68 -0.47
N GLN A 6 2.97 9.86 0.54
CA GLN A 6 2.18 9.96 1.75
C GLN A 6 2.41 11.31 2.41
N GLY A 7 1.33 11.95 2.84
CA GLY A 7 1.42 13.19 3.56
C GLY A 7 1.73 14.43 2.75
N VAL A 8 1.72 14.34 1.41
CA VAL A 8 2.05 15.46 0.54
C VAL A 8 1.14 16.66 0.76
N PHE A 9 -0.11 16.40 1.06
CA PHE A 9 -1.11 17.45 1.23
C PHE A 9 -1.37 17.78 2.69
N GLU A 10 -0.54 17.28 3.56
CA GLU A 10 -0.70 17.49 4.98
C GLU A 10 -0.49 18.95 5.33
N THR A 11 -1.50 19.57 5.91
CA THR A 11 -1.41 20.95 6.38
C THR A 11 -1.59 21.03 7.89
N ASN A 12 -2.12 19.98 8.48
CA ASN A 12 -2.33 19.89 9.91
C ASN A 12 -1.59 18.66 10.41
N SER A 13 -0.93 18.79 11.54
CA SER A 13 -0.09 17.73 12.07
C SER A 13 -0.81 16.42 12.36
N SER A 14 -2.13 16.44 12.43
CA SER A 14 -2.89 15.25 12.80
C SER A 14 -3.53 14.51 11.64
N SER A 15 -3.41 14.98 10.40
CA SER A 15 -4.04 14.30 9.28
C SER A 15 -3.00 13.51 8.46
N THR A 16 -3.42 12.34 7.99
CA THR A 16 -2.58 11.46 7.18
C THR A 16 -3.36 11.01 5.96
N HIS A 17 -2.72 11.06 4.81
CA HIS A 17 -3.25 10.57 3.56
C HIS A 17 -2.21 9.72 2.86
N ALA A 18 -2.64 8.64 2.25
CA ALA A 18 -1.78 7.81 1.42
C ALA A 18 -2.57 7.36 0.20
N LEU A 19 -1.91 7.33 -0.94
CA LEU A 19 -2.51 6.89 -2.20
C LEU A 19 -1.48 6.16 -3.03
N ALA A 20 -1.89 5.02 -3.59
CA ALA A 20 -1.07 4.24 -4.50
C ALA A 20 -1.93 3.80 -5.68
N ILE A 21 -1.30 3.65 -6.84
CA ILE A 21 -1.96 3.14 -8.04
C ILE A 21 -1.15 1.95 -8.54
N CYS A 22 -1.83 0.85 -8.79
CA CYS A 22 -1.20 -0.38 -9.27
C CYS A 22 -2.07 -1.02 -10.35
N THR A 23 -1.53 -2.05 -11.01
CA THR A 23 -2.31 -2.82 -11.96
C THR A 23 -3.28 -3.74 -11.23
N GLN A 24 -4.30 -4.20 -11.95
CA GLN A 24 -5.24 -5.18 -11.39
C GLN A 24 -4.50 -6.46 -10.96
N GLU A 25 -3.50 -6.88 -11.72
CA GLU A 25 -2.69 -8.04 -11.36
C GLU A 25 -1.94 -7.84 -10.05
N GLU A 26 -1.33 -6.68 -9.87
CA GLU A 26 -0.63 -6.35 -8.62
C GLU A 26 -1.62 -6.31 -7.45
N TRP A 27 -2.80 -5.75 -7.68
CA TRP A 27 -3.85 -5.70 -6.67
C TRP A 27 -4.29 -7.09 -6.23
N ASP A 28 -4.52 -7.98 -7.20
CA ASP A 28 -4.93 -9.35 -6.92
C ASP A 28 -3.87 -10.08 -6.08
N LYS A 29 -2.60 -9.87 -6.40
CA LYS A 29 -1.49 -10.45 -5.64
C LYS A 29 -1.38 -9.86 -4.24
N LEU A 30 -1.66 -8.58 -4.09
CA LEU A 30 -1.69 -7.93 -2.78
C LEU A 30 -2.82 -8.51 -1.92
N GLN A 31 -4.00 -8.70 -2.51
CA GLN A 31 -5.15 -9.27 -1.79
C GLN A 31 -4.94 -10.73 -1.40
N SER A 32 -4.23 -11.49 -2.21
CA SER A 32 -3.96 -12.90 -1.92
C SER A 32 -2.83 -13.12 -0.91
N GLY A 33 -2.09 -12.07 -0.58
CA GLY A 33 -0.93 -12.17 0.31
C GLY A 33 0.36 -12.55 -0.40
N GLU A 34 0.34 -12.70 -1.73
CA GLU A 34 1.54 -12.99 -2.50
C GLU A 34 2.48 -11.79 -2.55
N TYR A 35 1.91 -10.58 -2.59
CA TYR A 35 2.66 -9.34 -2.43
C TYR A 35 2.38 -8.75 -1.06
N LEU A 36 3.42 -8.14 -0.48
CA LEU A 36 3.34 -7.40 0.77
C LEU A 36 3.50 -5.92 0.45
N VAL A 37 3.03 -5.09 1.35
CA VAL A 37 3.09 -3.64 1.20
C VAL A 37 3.98 -3.05 2.29
N ASN A 38 4.78 -2.05 1.93
CA ASN A 38 5.58 -1.31 2.88
C ASN A 38 4.64 -0.39 3.69
N GLU A 39 4.60 -0.58 5.00
CA GLU A 39 3.72 0.20 5.88
C GLU A 39 4.09 1.67 5.95
N TRP A 40 5.34 2.00 5.61
CA TRP A 40 5.84 3.39 5.62
C TRP A 40 5.63 4.08 4.27
N ASP A 41 5.47 3.30 3.20
CA ASP A 41 5.28 3.81 1.84
C ASP A 41 4.45 2.79 1.06
N ILE A 42 3.16 2.96 1.04
CA ILE A 42 2.25 1.99 0.40
C ILE A 42 2.40 1.90 -1.11
N THR A 43 3.21 2.77 -1.71
CA THR A 43 3.52 2.66 -3.13
C THR A 43 4.52 1.55 -3.42
N GLU A 44 5.18 1.04 -2.38
CA GLU A 44 6.14 -0.05 -2.54
C GLU A 44 5.50 -1.40 -2.23
N LEU A 45 5.44 -2.26 -3.22
CA LEU A 45 5.00 -3.65 -3.08
C LEU A 45 6.20 -4.56 -3.27
N ILE A 46 6.23 -5.65 -2.53
CA ILE A 46 7.33 -6.61 -2.58
C ILE A 46 6.76 -8.03 -2.51
N SER A 47 7.40 -8.96 -3.22
CA SER A 47 7.01 -10.36 -3.12
C SER A 47 7.31 -10.90 -1.73
N LYS A 48 6.41 -11.72 -1.20
CA LYS A 48 6.65 -12.41 0.08
C LYS A 48 7.89 -13.29 0.07
N ASP A 49 8.32 -13.71 -1.13
CA ASP A 49 9.49 -14.58 -1.32
C ASP A 49 10.75 -13.80 -1.66
N ASP A 50 10.73 -12.47 -1.53
CA ASP A 50 11.89 -11.66 -1.80
C ASP A 50 13.06 -12.05 -0.88
N PRO A 51 14.30 -12.09 -1.40
CA PRO A 51 15.47 -12.43 -0.60
C PRO A 51 15.64 -11.64 0.69
N LYS A 52 15.12 -10.41 0.75
CA LYS A 52 15.16 -9.60 1.97
C LYS A 52 14.47 -10.27 3.15
N SER A 53 13.45 -11.09 2.88
CA SER A 53 12.72 -11.78 3.94
C SER A 53 13.59 -12.83 4.64
N ILE A 54 14.61 -13.32 3.95
CA ILE A 54 15.55 -14.33 4.47
C ILE A 54 16.77 -13.66 5.09
N ASN A 55 17.28 -12.61 4.42
CA ASN A 55 18.53 -11.96 4.84
C ASN A 55 18.37 -11.10 6.09
N ASP A 56 17.22 -10.48 6.26
CA ASP A 56 16.94 -9.64 7.42
C ASP A 56 15.46 -9.75 7.77
N PRO A 57 15.04 -10.88 8.34
CA PRO A 57 13.62 -11.13 8.61
C PRO A 57 13.01 -10.14 9.61
N ASP A 58 13.78 -9.65 10.57
CA ASP A 58 13.25 -8.70 11.56
C ASP A 58 12.92 -7.35 10.93
N ASP A 59 13.84 -6.81 10.13
CA ASP A 59 13.60 -5.55 9.41
C ASP A 59 12.48 -5.74 8.39
N PHE A 60 12.49 -6.85 7.66
CA PHE A 60 11.46 -7.15 6.68
C PHE A 60 10.07 -7.17 7.32
N ASN A 61 9.92 -7.89 8.42
CA ASN A 61 8.64 -8.02 9.10
C ASN A 61 8.17 -6.72 9.74
N SER A 62 9.10 -5.82 10.09
CA SER A 62 8.74 -4.54 10.67
C SER A 62 8.26 -3.52 9.64
N ARG A 63 8.63 -3.72 8.36
CA ARG A 63 8.31 -2.78 7.28
C ARG A 63 7.17 -3.24 6.40
N TYR A 64 7.06 -4.54 6.17
CA TYR A 64 6.15 -5.11 5.19
C TYR A 64 5.09 -5.95 5.87
N SER A 65 3.87 -5.80 5.40
CA SER A 65 2.74 -6.58 5.90
C SER A 65 1.83 -6.94 4.75
N THR A 66 0.93 -7.89 4.99
CA THR A 66 -0.16 -8.14 4.05
C THR A 66 -1.14 -6.96 4.08
N TYR A 67 -1.94 -6.85 3.04
CA TYR A 67 -3.00 -5.85 3.02
C TYR A 67 -3.95 -6.01 4.21
N ASP A 68 -4.33 -7.24 4.52
CA ASP A 68 -5.23 -7.51 5.63
C ASP A 68 -4.66 -7.08 6.97
N GLU A 69 -3.36 -7.31 7.19
CA GLU A 69 -2.69 -6.86 8.41
C GLU A 69 -2.66 -5.34 8.51
N LEU A 70 -2.33 -4.67 7.40
CA LEU A 70 -2.32 -3.22 7.36
C LEU A 70 -3.70 -2.64 7.66
N TYR A 71 -4.73 -3.22 7.06
CA TYR A 71 -6.11 -2.82 7.28
C TYR A 71 -6.53 -3.01 8.74
N ASP A 72 -6.24 -4.18 9.31
CA ASP A 72 -6.65 -4.53 10.67
C ASP A 72 -5.96 -3.70 11.74
N HIS A 73 -4.70 -3.33 11.51
CA HIS A 73 -3.92 -2.59 12.50
C HIS A 73 -4.08 -1.07 12.39
N SER A 74 -4.75 -0.62 11.35
CA SER A 74 -4.91 0.81 11.09
C SER A 74 -6.24 1.32 11.61
N SER A 75 -6.24 2.54 12.11
CA SER A 75 -7.46 3.27 12.46
C SER A 75 -7.94 4.17 11.32
N TYR A 76 -7.26 4.14 10.19
CA TYR A 76 -7.60 4.96 9.04
C TYR A 76 -8.72 4.35 8.21
N GLU A 77 -9.40 5.18 7.44
CA GLU A 77 -10.38 4.72 6.47
C GLU A 77 -9.68 4.37 5.15
N PHE A 78 -9.93 3.17 4.67
CA PHE A 78 -9.36 2.69 3.41
C PHE A 78 -10.35 2.90 2.28
N PHE A 79 -9.83 3.13 1.08
CA PHE A 79 -10.63 3.25 -0.12
C PHE A 79 -9.97 2.48 -1.26
N THR A 80 -10.78 2.06 -2.21
CA THR A 80 -10.31 1.33 -3.40
C THR A 80 -11.16 1.79 -4.59
N ARG A 81 -10.51 2.04 -5.72
CA ARG A 81 -11.21 2.45 -6.93
C ARG A 81 -10.59 1.74 -8.14
N HIS A 82 -11.44 1.07 -8.91
CA HIS A 82 -11.00 0.38 -10.13
C HIS A 82 -11.26 1.29 -11.32
N PHE A 83 -10.31 1.33 -12.25
CA PHE A 83 -10.45 2.16 -13.45
C PHE A 83 -9.62 1.56 -14.59
N THR A 84 -9.87 2.05 -15.81
CA THR A 84 -9.11 1.66 -16.98
C THR A 84 -8.22 2.83 -17.39
N SER A 85 -6.92 2.54 -17.60
CA SER A 85 -5.98 3.58 -18.03
C SER A 85 -6.25 3.98 -19.49
N PRO A 86 -5.72 5.14 -19.93
CA PRO A 86 -5.86 5.54 -21.35
C PRO A 86 -5.31 4.52 -22.33
N SER A 87 -4.36 3.70 -21.93
CA SER A 87 -3.81 2.63 -22.77
C SER A 87 -4.62 1.33 -22.73
N GLY A 88 -5.69 1.28 -21.95
CA GLY A 88 -6.58 0.12 -21.88
C GLY A 88 -6.27 -0.86 -20.75
N ASP A 89 -5.32 -0.53 -19.87
CA ASP A 89 -4.96 -1.42 -18.77
C ASP A 89 -5.92 -1.27 -17.59
N GLN A 90 -6.25 -2.40 -16.97
CA GLN A 90 -7.06 -2.39 -15.74
C GLN A 90 -6.19 -1.98 -14.58
N MET A 91 -6.62 -0.94 -13.85
CA MET A 91 -5.84 -0.34 -12.77
C MET A 91 -6.66 -0.26 -11.50
N VAL A 92 -5.96 -0.15 -10.38
CA VAL A 92 -6.58 0.03 -9.07
C VAL A 92 -5.87 1.17 -8.34
N ALA A 93 -6.65 2.14 -7.91
CA ALA A 93 -6.18 3.17 -6.98
C ALA A 93 -6.67 2.79 -5.59
N TRP A 94 -5.76 2.77 -4.61
CA TRP A 94 -6.13 2.43 -3.24
C TRP A 94 -5.32 3.26 -2.26
N GLY A 95 -5.80 3.33 -1.06
CA GLY A 95 -5.11 4.08 -0.04
C GLY A 95 -5.95 4.22 1.21
N PHE A 96 -5.56 5.16 2.04
CA PHE A 96 -6.27 5.43 3.28
C PHE A 96 -6.10 6.89 3.68
N TYR A 97 -6.99 7.34 4.55
CA TYR A 97 -6.91 8.68 5.13
C TYR A 97 -7.47 8.67 6.55
N GLY A 98 -7.09 9.66 7.32
CA GLY A 98 -7.59 9.81 8.66
C GLY A 98 -6.77 10.79 9.48
N TYR A 99 -7.03 10.79 10.78
CA TYR A 99 -6.34 11.64 11.73
C TYR A 99 -5.50 10.78 12.65
N ASP A 100 -4.31 11.29 12.92
CA ASP A 100 -3.33 10.66 13.78
C ASP A 100 -3.44 11.30 15.16
N TYR A 101 -3.86 10.53 16.13
CA TYR A 101 -4.03 11.02 17.50
C TYR A 101 -2.87 10.61 18.40
#